data_0decf29d1e457f2c44817863973ee830
#
_entry.id   0decf29d1e457f2c44817863973ee830
#
_cell.length_a   1.000
_cell.length_b   1.000
_cell.length_c   1.000
_cell.angle_alpha   90.00
_cell.angle_beta   90.00
_cell.angle_gamma   90.00
#
_symmetry.space_group_name_H-M   'P 1'
#
loop_
_entity.id
_entity.type
_entity.pdbx_description
1 polymer ?
#
loop_
_entity_poly.entity_id
_entity_poly.type
_entity_poly.pdbx_seq_one_letter_code
_entity_poly.pdbx_strand_id
1 'polypeptide(L)'
;MKKLALTDFLKYRYPSALELSPDGRYLAFALKETDREGDGYRWNLWLCDLESGESRQITRGDAQRQAVWEDDTHVLYKTTELDEALRTRGLEEEWTVYRRLDVRTGEESEAFCLPMSVTGIWRMDPGRYIFTAETHLDRPNLLELAGEAREGEIARRLRTRGYKVLTELPLCENGVGMYNQTRNTLFLYLEATGEYRRLTPDDYDVNHVNVRPGQVLFTAFPFRDVKPVTEGMYRWDADRDETVTLIPPDKYSIDYVGYLGRKALCLGLVMRDYGVYEHPTFFVVDKEGEEDLGRYDRRVNSEVVTDCFSGSTTGQRMVGETLYFLNTDGVGSCLCAWERETGVQPLFGGDDYLIDFDTKDGKTFLFSAAVGLKLPEVYRWSGGELEQLTSFNGDVLEGVTLSAPERLTFTDSDGVDIDGFVMKPVGYEPGKRYPGILHIHGGPKMVFGPGFHHEMQLWAASGYFVYYCNPRGSCGKGNAFADLQG
;
A
#
# COMPACT_ATOMS: atom_id res chain seq x y z
N MET A 1 -0.81 5.52 -38.33
CA MET A 1 -0.15 5.41 -37.02
C MET A 1 -1.17 5.85 -35.98
N LYS A 2 -1.63 4.92 -35.14
CA LYS A 2 -2.61 5.25 -34.05
C LYS A 2 -1.80 5.93 -32.93
N LYS A 3 -2.24 7.09 -32.51
CA LYS A 3 -1.62 7.85 -31.41
C LYS A 3 -2.41 7.63 -30.12
N LEU A 4 -1.75 7.73 -28.98
CA LEU A 4 -2.39 7.73 -27.68
C LEU A 4 -3.34 8.95 -27.56
N ALA A 5 -4.54 8.74 -27.04
CA ALA A 5 -5.54 9.79 -26.83
C ALA A 5 -5.64 10.12 -25.32
N LEU A 6 -6.01 11.38 -25.03
CA LEU A 6 -6.18 11.86 -23.64
C LEU A 6 -7.06 10.95 -22.79
N THR A 7 -8.13 10.37 -23.37
CA THR A 7 -9.10 9.54 -22.63
C THR A 7 -8.76 8.05 -22.60
N ASP A 8 -7.61 7.62 -23.14
CA ASP A 8 -7.28 6.19 -23.15
C ASP A 8 -7.05 5.64 -21.74
N PHE A 9 -6.59 6.48 -20.79
CA PHE A 9 -6.43 6.08 -19.39
C PHE A 9 -7.72 5.58 -18.74
N LEU A 10 -8.89 5.98 -19.23
CA LEU A 10 -10.18 5.50 -18.76
C LEU A 10 -10.43 3.99 -19.01
N LYS A 11 -9.59 3.37 -19.82
CA LYS A 11 -9.67 1.94 -20.16
C LYS A 11 -8.67 1.10 -19.37
N TYR A 12 -7.77 1.75 -18.62
CA TYR A 12 -6.70 1.05 -17.93
C TYR A 12 -7.22 0.29 -16.73
N ARG A 13 -6.63 -0.87 -16.50
CA ARG A 13 -6.93 -1.78 -15.40
C ARG A 13 -5.68 -2.00 -14.58
N TYR A 14 -5.85 -2.02 -13.26
CA TYR A 14 -4.73 -2.03 -12.34
C TYR A 14 -4.91 -3.15 -11.31
N PRO A 15 -4.22 -4.30 -11.47
CA PRO A 15 -4.19 -5.34 -10.44
C PRO A 15 -3.38 -4.88 -9.23
N SER A 16 -3.84 -5.19 -8.02
CA SER A 16 -3.20 -4.82 -6.75
C SER A 16 -3.69 -5.71 -5.61
N ALA A 17 -3.09 -5.56 -4.42
CA ALA A 17 -3.43 -6.32 -3.23
C ALA A 17 -3.40 -7.84 -3.47
N LEU A 18 -2.24 -8.33 -3.91
CA LEU A 18 -2.00 -9.72 -4.22
C LEU A 18 -1.94 -10.55 -2.93
N GLU A 19 -2.75 -11.62 -2.86
CA GLU A 19 -2.79 -12.53 -1.73
C GLU A 19 -2.88 -13.98 -2.21
N LEU A 20 -1.84 -14.77 -1.99
CA LEU A 20 -1.81 -16.21 -2.27
C LEU A 20 -2.62 -16.98 -1.22
N SER A 21 -3.36 -18.01 -1.66
CA SER A 21 -3.95 -18.99 -0.75
C SER A 21 -2.88 -19.66 0.11
N PRO A 22 -3.21 -20.18 1.29
CA PRO A 22 -2.24 -20.83 2.17
C PRO A 22 -1.47 -21.97 1.50
N ASP A 23 -2.13 -22.75 0.63
CA ASP A 23 -1.52 -23.83 -0.17
C ASP A 23 -0.75 -23.34 -1.41
N GLY A 24 -0.83 -22.03 -1.74
CA GLY A 24 -0.16 -21.41 -2.87
C GLY A 24 -0.79 -21.71 -4.25
N ARG A 25 -1.97 -22.35 -4.31
CA ARG A 25 -2.65 -22.69 -5.56
C ARG A 25 -3.36 -21.51 -6.22
N TYR A 26 -4.02 -20.68 -5.41
CA TYR A 26 -4.81 -19.55 -5.90
C TYR A 26 -4.16 -18.21 -5.54
N LEU A 27 -4.25 -17.28 -6.47
CA LEU A 27 -3.93 -15.88 -6.21
C LEU A 27 -5.21 -15.06 -6.27
N ALA A 28 -5.59 -14.46 -5.14
CA ALA A 28 -6.64 -13.42 -5.09
C ALA A 28 -6.00 -12.04 -5.24
N PHE A 29 -6.65 -11.15 -5.97
CA PHE A 29 -6.18 -9.76 -6.13
C PHE A 29 -7.35 -8.83 -6.45
N ALA A 30 -7.19 -7.55 -6.16
CA ALA A 30 -8.14 -6.51 -6.55
C ALA A 30 -7.79 -5.97 -7.93
N LEU A 31 -8.80 -5.85 -8.80
CA LEU A 31 -8.68 -5.15 -10.07
C LEU A 31 -9.41 -3.82 -9.99
N LYS A 32 -8.66 -2.73 -10.12
CA LYS A 32 -9.16 -1.35 -10.16
C LYS A 32 -9.46 -0.96 -11.59
N GLU A 33 -10.65 -0.43 -11.85
CA GLU A 33 -11.10 0.08 -13.13
C GLU A 33 -11.71 1.49 -12.95
N THR A 34 -11.66 2.30 -13.99
CA THR A 34 -12.31 3.62 -13.97
C THR A 34 -13.83 3.48 -14.00
N ASP A 35 -14.52 4.15 -13.09
CA ASP A 35 -15.97 4.35 -13.12
C ASP A 35 -16.29 5.75 -13.67
N ARG A 36 -16.58 5.79 -14.96
CA ARG A 36 -16.86 7.05 -15.64
C ARG A 36 -18.21 7.67 -15.23
N GLU A 37 -19.20 6.86 -14.88
CA GLU A 37 -20.53 7.33 -14.50
C GLU A 37 -20.54 7.83 -13.05
N GLY A 38 -19.80 7.12 -12.15
CA GLY A 38 -19.65 7.48 -10.76
C GLY A 38 -18.54 8.50 -10.48
N ASP A 39 -17.83 8.98 -11.53
CA ASP A 39 -16.67 9.90 -11.41
C ASP A 39 -15.62 9.39 -10.40
N GLY A 40 -15.23 8.13 -10.56
CA GLY A 40 -14.33 7.47 -9.60
C GLY A 40 -13.71 6.19 -10.12
N TYR A 41 -13.56 5.25 -9.22
CA TYR A 41 -13.02 3.93 -9.53
C TYR A 41 -13.86 2.83 -8.91
N ARG A 42 -13.88 1.66 -9.59
CA ARG A 42 -14.45 0.41 -9.09
C ARG A 42 -13.34 -0.57 -8.79
N TRP A 43 -13.52 -1.36 -7.75
CA TRP A 43 -12.62 -2.44 -7.37
C TRP A 43 -13.40 -3.73 -7.20
N ASN A 44 -12.99 -4.76 -7.88
CA ASN A 44 -13.53 -6.10 -7.70
C ASN A 44 -12.41 -7.09 -7.48
N LEU A 45 -12.68 -8.14 -6.72
CA LEU A 45 -11.74 -9.22 -6.53
C LEU A 45 -11.77 -10.18 -7.71
N TRP A 46 -10.58 -10.57 -8.11
CA TRP A 46 -10.30 -11.58 -9.11
C TRP A 46 -9.51 -12.73 -8.49
N LEU A 47 -9.62 -13.89 -9.08
CA LEU A 47 -8.90 -15.11 -8.71
C LEU A 47 -8.17 -15.64 -9.92
N CYS A 48 -6.88 -15.94 -9.77
CA CYS A 48 -6.08 -16.69 -10.71
C CYS A 48 -5.81 -18.09 -10.14
N ASP A 49 -6.19 -19.15 -10.84
CA ASP A 49 -5.75 -20.51 -10.55
C ASP A 49 -4.37 -20.70 -11.19
N LEU A 50 -3.35 -20.86 -10.36
CA LEU A 50 -1.95 -20.91 -10.81
C LEU A 50 -1.56 -22.24 -11.46
N GLU A 51 -2.40 -23.27 -11.37
CA GLU A 51 -2.23 -24.55 -12.11
C GLU A 51 -2.76 -24.45 -13.54
N SER A 52 -3.97 -23.89 -13.72
CA SER A 52 -4.58 -23.75 -15.04
C SER A 52 -4.19 -22.47 -15.76
N GLY A 53 -3.74 -21.43 -15.03
CA GLY A 53 -3.48 -20.09 -15.55
C GLY A 53 -4.76 -19.29 -15.83
N GLU A 54 -5.94 -19.80 -15.47
CA GLU A 54 -7.20 -19.10 -15.70
C GLU A 54 -7.46 -18.03 -14.62
N SER A 55 -7.87 -16.85 -15.06
CA SER A 55 -8.29 -15.76 -14.17
C SER A 55 -9.76 -15.45 -14.33
N ARG A 56 -10.48 -15.24 -13.21
CA ARG A 56 -11.90 -14.89 -13.22
C ARG A 56 -12.25 -13.91 -12.13
N GLN A 57 -13.25 -13.08 -12.39
CA GLN A 57 -13.82 -12.18 -11.39
C GLN A 57 -14.64 -12.97 -10.36
N ILE A 58 -14.44 -12.68 -9.07
CA ILE A 58 -15.11 -13.37 -7.97
C ILE A 58 -16.04 -12.46 -7.16
N THR A 59 -15.95 -11.13 -7.27
CA THR A 59 -16.91 -10.19 -6.66
C THR A 59 -17.43 -9.18 -7.68
N ARG A 60 -18.59 -8.54 -7.39
CA ARG A 60 -19.25 -7.57 -8.30
C ARG A 60 -19.84 -6.37 -7.55
N GLY A 61 -19.38 -6.08 -6.35
CA GLY A 61 -19.91 -4.99 -5.53
C GLY A 61 -19.15 -3.66 -5.70
N ASP A 62 -18.19 -3.60 -6.62
CA ASP A 62 -17.46 -2.39 -7.04
C ASP A 62 -16.63 -1.67 -5.95
N ALA A 63 -16.54 -2.25 -4.74
CA ALA A 63 -15.80 -1.67 -3.60
C ALA A 63 -14.82 -2.63 -2.91
N GLN A 64 -14.63 -3.83 -3.46
CA GLN A 64 -13.81 -4.89 -2.83
C GLN A 64 -12.34 -4.71 -3.19
N ARG A 65 -11.54 -4.29 -2.21
CA ARG A 65 -10.12 -3.92 -2.39
C ARG A 65 -9.13 -4.93 -1.86
N GLN A 66 -9.58 -5.87 -1.02
CA GLN A 66 -8.71 -6.84 -0.36
C GLN A 66 -9.45 -8.15 -0.09
N ALA A 67 -8.76 -9.26 -0.28
CA ALA A 67 -9.17 -10.59 0.17
C ALA A 67 -8.36 -10.98 1.40
N VAL A 68 -8.96 -11.74 2.33
CA VAL A 68 -8.28 -12.35 3.46
C VAL A 68 -8.59 -13.84 3.46
N TRP A 69 -7.59 -14.68 3.24
CA TRP A 69 -7.76 -16.13 3.22
C TRP A 69 -8.04 -16.67 4.61
N GLU A 70 -9.11 -17.44 4.73
CA GLU A 70 -9.43 -18.20 5.95
C GLU A 70 -8.85 -19.62 5.91
N ASP A 71 -8.82 -20.21 4.74
CA ASP A 71 -8.19 -21.49 4.41
C ASP A 71 -7.84 -21.54 2.92
N ASP A 72 -7.54 -22.72 2.38
CA ASP A 72 -7.11 -22.87 0.97
C ASP A 72 -8.22 -22.54 -0.05
N THR A 73 -9.46 -22.36 0.39
CA THR A 73 -10.63 -22.23 -0.49
C THR A 73 -11.62 -21.15 -0.10
N HIS A 74 -11.51 -20.60 1.09
CA HIS A 74 -12.42 -19.54 1.56
C HIS A 74 -11.69 -18.21 1.74
N VAL A 75 -12.28 -17.17 1.20
CA VAL A 75 -11.82 -15.80 1.39
C VAL A 75 -12.89 -14.96 2.07
N LEU A 76 -12.45 -14.10 2.99
CA LEU A 76 -13.26 -12.99 3.49
C LEU A 76 -12.98 -11.75 2.64
N TYR A 77 -14.03 -11.00 2.37
CA TYR A 77 -13.90 -9.67 1.78
C TYR A 77 -14.89 -8.68 2.41
N LYS A 78 -14.52 -7.42 2.39
CA LYS A 78 -15.27 -6.32 2.99
C LYS A 78 -16.30 -5.77 2.01
N THR A 79 -17.53 -5.54 2.51
CA THR A 79 -18.50 -4.61 1.92
C THR A 79 -18.84 -3.52 2.94
N THR A 80 -19.36 -2.40 2.48
CA THR A 80 -19.76 -1.28 3.34
C THR A 80 -21.22 -0.99 3.13
N GLU A 81 -21.98 -0.90 4.22
CA GLU A 81 -23.39 -0.53 4.22
C GLU A 81 -23.58 0.72 5.10
N LEU A 82 -24.17 1.76 4.51
CA LEU A 82 -24.49 2.98 5.26
C LEU A 82 -25.79 2.81 6.04
N ASP A 83 -25.83 3.32 7.27
CA ASP A 83 -27.09 3.43 8.01
C ASP A 83 -28.03 4.42 7.29
N GLU A 84 -29.06 3.89 6.64
CA GLU A 84 -29.99 4.66 5.80
C GLU A 84 -30.76 5.72 6.63
N ALA A 85 -31.04 5.45 7.91
CA ALA A 85 -31.71 6.40 8.77
C ALA A 85 -30.81 7.60 9.16
N LEU A 86 -29.51 7.38 9.26
CA LEU A 86 -28.53 8.46 9.46
C LEU A 86 -28.27 9.21 8.16
N ARG A 87 -28.15 8.51 7.03
CA ARG A 87 -27.92 9.11 5.71
C ARG A 87 -29.05 10.06 5.32
N THR A 88 -30.31 9.68 5.51
CA THR A 88 -31.49 10.56 5.27
C THR A 88 -31.47 11.82 6.10
N ARG A 89 -30.82 11.82 7.24
CA ARG A 89 -30.62 12.98 8.12
C ARG A 89 -29.36 13.79 7.80
N GLY A 90 -28.60 13.40 6.77
CA GLY A 90 -27.34 14.04 6.36
C GLY A 90 -26.19 13.72 7.31
N LEU A 91 -26.21 12.56 7.94
CA LEU A 91 -25.14 11.99 8.75
C LEU A 91 -24.72 10.67 8.13
N GLU A 92 -23.42 10.36 8.25
CA GLU A 92 -22.83 9.15 7.70
C GLU A 92 -22.17 8.36 8.84
N GLU A 93 -22.63 7.14 9.03
CA GLU A 93 -21.98 6.09 9.81
C GLU A 93 -22.17 4.80 9.04
N GLU A 94 -21.21 3.90 9.11
CA GLU A 94 -21.22 2.69 8.30
C GLU A 94 -21.09 1.42 9.12
N TRP A 95 -21.78 0.39 8.65
CA TRP A 95 -21.55 -0.99 9.04
C TRP A 95 -20.52 -1.59 8.09
N THR A 96 -19.44 -2.16 8.62
CA THR A 96 -18.55 -2.99 7.83
C THR A 96 -19.05 -4.42 7.88
N VAL A 97 -19.48 -4.93 6.72
CA VAL A 97 -19.97 -6.29 6.55
C VAL A 97 -18.88 -7.13 5.90
N TYR A 98 -18.56 -8.25 6.50
CA TYR A 98 -17.66 -9.24 5.92
C TYR A 98 -18.45 -10.39 5.33
N ARG A 99 -18.14 -10.74 4.08
CA ARG A 99 -18.69 -11.88 3.36
C ARG A 99 -17.64 -12.94 3.17
N ARG A 100 -18.07 -14.19 3.25
CA ARG A 100 -17.25 -15.38 3.01
C ARG A 100 -17.60 -15.97 1.67
N LEU A 101 -16.62 -16.24 0.84
CA LEU A 101 -16.76 -16.81 -0.49
C LEU A 101 -15.93 -18.09 -0.59
N ASP A 102 -16.57 -19.23 -0.94
CA ASP A 102 -15.85 -20.42 -1.42
C ASP A 102 -15.40 -20.15 -2.86
N VAL A 103 -14.09 -20.02 -3.08
CA VAL A 103 -13.54 -19.69 -4.38
C VAL A 103 -13.69 -20.82 -5.42
N ARG A 104 -13.98 -22.06 -5.03
CA ARG A 104 -14.20 -23.19 -5.94
C ARG A 104 -15.63 -23.24 -6.45
N THR A 105 -16.60 -23.08 -5.56
CA THR A 105 -18.02 -23.19 -5.87
C THR A 105 -18.64 -21.86 -6.26
N GLY A 106 -18.08 -20.74 -5.82
CA GLY A 106 -18.67 -19.40 -5.92
C GLY A 106 -19.80 -19.17 -4.92
N GLU A 107 -19.99 -20.07 -3.95
CA GLU A 107 -20.99 -19.89 -2.89
C GLU A 107 -20.55 -18.79 -1.94
N GLU A 108 -21.49 -17.88 -1.65
CA GLU A 108 -21.28 -16.68 -0.84
C GLU A 108 -22.22 -16.65 0.35
N SER A 109 -21.69 -16.30 1.52
CA SER A 109 -22.47 -16.11 2.74
C SER A 109 -22.00 -14.88 3.51
N GLU A 110 -22.87 -14.32 4.34
CA GLU A 110 -22.47 -13.31 5.32
C GLU A 110 -21.65 -14.00 6.42
N ALA A 111 -20.48 -13.44 6.73
CA ALA A 111 -19.63 -13.93 7.80
C ALA A 111 -19.97 -13.21 9.11
N PHE A 112 -19.80 -11.92 9.16
CA PHE A 112 -20.11 -11.07 10.31
C PHE A 112 -20.17 -9.59 9.91
N CYS A 113 -20.64 -8.78 10.88
CA CYS A 113 -20.87 -7.37 10.70
C CYS A 113 -20.33 -6.60 11.91
N LEU A 114 -19.65 -5.46 11.67
CA LEU A 114 -19.08 -4.60 12.71
C LEU A 114 -19.66 -3.19 12.59
N PRO A 115 -20.12 -2.56 13.70
CA PRO A 115 -20.75 -1.24 13.69
C PRO A 115 -19.71 -0.11 13.65
N MET A 116 -18.77 -0.18 12.73
CA MET A 116 -17.69 0.81 12.58
C MET A 116 -17.00 0.73 11.22
N SER A 117 -16.26 1.76 10.88
CA SER A 117 -15.41 1.84 9.69
C SER A 117 -14.12 1.03 9.92
N VAL A 118 -14.11 -0.23 9.47
CA VAL A 118 -12.92 -1.10 9.57
C VAL A 118 -11.91 -0.70 8.51
N THR A 119 -10.67 -0.45 8.91
CA THR A 119 -9.56 -0.03 8.03
C THR A 119 -8.66 -1.18 7.62
N GLY A 120 -8.54 -2.22 8.44
CA GLY A 120 -7.79 -3.44 8.14
C GLY A 120 -8.28 -4.62 8.96
N ILE A 121 -8.11 -5.85 8.45
CA ILE A 121 -8.45 -7.08 9.17
C ILE A 121 -7.44 -8.17 8.87
N TRP A 122 -7.12 -8.96 9.89
CA TRP A 122 -6.21 -10.11 9.84
C TRP A 122 -6.80 -11.28 10.59
N ARG A 123 -6.73 -12.46 10.00
CA ARG A 123 -7.08 -13.68 10.70
C ARG A 123 -5.95 -14.10 11.65
N MET A 124 -6.25 -14.22 12.93
CA MET A 124 -5.27 -14.70 13.92
C MET A 124 -5.33 -16.22 14.08
N ASP A 125 -6.54 -16.75 14.23
CA ASP A 125 -6.86 -18.16 14.36
C ASP A 125 -8.26 -18.42 13.81
N PRO A 126 -8.73 -19.66 13.67
CA PRO A 126 -10.12 -19.95 13.31
C PRO A 126 -11.11 -19.25 14.24
N GLY A 127 -11.95 -18.38 13.67
CA GLY A 127 -12.96 -17.60 14.40
C GLY A 127 -12.43 -16.47 15.27
N ARG A 128 -11.13 -16.13 15.21
CA ARG A 128 -10.53 -14.99 15.88
C ARG A 128 -9.85 -14.05 14.87
N TYR A 129 -10.26 -12.79 14.88
CA TYR A 129 -9.73 -11.79 13.97
C TYR A 129 -9.19 -10.59 14.75
N ILE A 130 -8.10 -10.06 14.26
CA ILE A 130 -7.59 -8.73 14.62
C ILE A 130 -8.05 -7.77 13.56
N PHE A 131 -8.57 -6.62 13.97
CA PHE A 131 -8.92 -5.58 13.01
C PHE A 131 -8.56 -4.20 13.54
N THR A 132 -8.36 -3.27 12.64
CA THR A 132 -8.27 -1.86 12.93
C THR A 132 -9.52 -1.15 12.44
N ALA A 133 -9.96 -0.13 13.18
CA ALA A 133 -11.09 0.69 12.78
C ALA A 133 -10.87 2.14 13.20
N GLU A 134 -11.49 3.04 12.43
CA GLU A 134 -11.52 4.45 12.74
C GLU A 134 -12.43 4.71 13.95
N THR A 135 -11.90 5.37 14.98
CA THR A 135 -12.61 5.80 16.18
C THR A 135 -12.40 7.29 16.41
N HIS A 136 -13.33 7.93 17.14
CA HIS A 136 -13.29 9.35 17.40
C HIS A 136 -13.20 9.62 18.91
N LEU A 137 -12.30 10.51 19.32
CA LEU A 137 -12.13 10.90 20.73
C LEU A 137 -13.18 11.95 21.16
N ASP A 138 -13.68 12.76 20.23
CA ASP A 138 -14.58 13.87 20.49
C ASP A 138 -16.07 13.49 20.41
N ARG A 139 -16.39 12.26 19.98
CA ARG A 139 -17.76 11.81 19.78
C ARG A 139 -17.91 10.29 19.86
N PRO A 140 -19.04 9.79 20.38
CA PRO A 140 -19.33 8.36 20.37
C PRO A 140 -19.76 7.88 18.98
N ASN A 141 -19.63 6.59 18.71
CA ASN A 141 -20.18 5.94 17.53
C ASN A 141 -21.72 5.88 17.63
N LEU A 142 -22.43 6.44 16.64
CA LEU A 142 -23.90 6.45 16.62
C LEU A 142 -24.51 5.07 16.47
N LEU A 143 -23.80 4.12 15.86
CA LEU A 143 -24.27 2.74 15.67
C LEU A 143 -24.30 1.92 16.99
N GLU A 144 -23.52 2.36 17.98
CA GLU A 144 -23.46 1.77 19.31
C GLU A 144 -24.44 2.43 20.32
N LEU A 145 -25.01 3.59 19.96
CA LEU A 145 -25.96 4.30 20.80
C LEU A 145 -27.39 3.89 20.54
N ALA A 146 -28.23 3.99 21.58
CA ALA A 146 -29.67 3.74 21.50
C ALA A 146 -30.50 4.81 22.25
N GLY A 147 -31.80 4.91 21.93
CA GLY A 147 -32.77 5.78 22.61
C GLY A 147 -32.38 7.25 22.66
N GLU A 148 -32.58 7.88 23.81
CA GLU A 148 -32.33 9.31 24.03
C GLU A 148 -30.86 9.69 23.82
N ALA A 149 -29.91 8.82 24.14
CA ALA A 149 -28.49 9.09 23.95
C ALA A 149 -28.13 9.23 22.47
N ARG A 150 -28.67 8.34 21.62
CA ARG A 150 -28.51 8.42 20.15
C ARG A 150 -29.12 9.69 19.58
N GLU A 151 -30.36 9.99 19.93
CA GLU A 151 -31.06 11.18 19.42
C GLU A 151 -30.40 12.49 19.88
N GLY A 152 -29.89 12.53 21.12
CA GLY A 152 -29.15 13.68 21.66
C GLY A 152 -27.85 13.92 20.86
N GLU A 153 -27.10 12.87 20.57
CA GLU A 153 -25.85 12.96 19.79
C GLU A 153 -26.14 13.35 18.33
N ILE A 154 -27.17 12.76 17.70
CA ILE A 154 -27.61 13.15 16.36
C ILE A 154 -27.96 14.66 16.32
N ALA A 155 -28.74 15.13 17.28
CA ALA A 155 -29.10 16.55 17.36
C ALA A 155 -27.86 17.46 17.54
N ARG A 156 -26.87 17.03 18.32
CA ARG A 156 -25.59 17.71 18.47
C ARG A 156 -24.86 17.82 17.13
N ARG A 157 -24.68 16.70 16.41
CA ARG A 157 -23.98 16.66 15.11
C ARG A 157 -24.68 17.52 14.05
N LEU A 158 -26.01 17.49 13.97
CA LEU A 158 -26.78 18.32 13.05
C LEU A 158 -26.58 19.82 13.32
N ARG A 159 -26.50 20.27 14.60
CA ARG A 159 -26.23 21.67 14.94
C ARG A 159 -24.81 22.11 14.54
N THR A 160 -23.84 21.22 14.57
CA THR A 160 -22.42 21.54 14.32
C THR A 160 -21.94 21.21 12.90
N ARG A 161 -22.80 20.65 12.03
CA ARG A 161 -22.41 20.18 10.69
C ARG A 161 -21.86 21.27 9.75
N GLY A 162 -22.14 22.54 10.03
CA GLY A 162 -21.73 23.67 9.18
C GLY A 162 -20.30 24.13 9.38
N TYR A 163 -19.57 23.55 10.36
CA TYR A 163 -18.16 23.89 10.64
C TYR A 163 -17.43 22.69 11.26
N LYS A 164 -16.10 22.71 11.17
CA LYS A 164 -15.21 21.79 11.89
C LYS A 164 -14.28 22.61 12.79
N VAL A 165 -14.07 22.14 14.01
CA VAL A 165 -13.08 22.69 14.93
C VAL A 165 -11.88 21.74 14.91
N LEU A 166 -10.77 22.20 14.37
CA LEU A 166 -9.54 21.43 14.30
C LEU A 166 -8.67 21.81 15.49
N THR A 167 -8.32 20.84 16.30
CA THR A 167 -7.56 21.01 17.55
C THR A 167 -6.22 20.28 17.52
N GLU A 168 -5.90 19.60 16.43
CA GLU A 168 -4.70 18.80 16.29
C GLU A 168 -3.85 19.24 15.09
N LEU A 169 -2.54 19.00 15.16
CA LEU A 169 -1.58 19.25 14.08
C LEU A 169 -0.98 17.91 13.58
N PRO A 170 -0.76 17.74 12.25
CA PRO A 170 -1.11 18.72 11.20
C PRO A 170 -2.62 18.87 11.03
N LEU A 171 -3.08 20.03 10.57
CA LEU A 171 -4.52 20.25 10.34
C LEU A 171 -5.06 19.38 9.19
N CYS A 172 -4.21 19.09 8.22
CA CYS A 172 -4.51 18.19 7.10
C CYS A 172 -3.25 17.52 6.58
N GLU A 173 -3.43 16.38 5.96
CA GLU A 173 -2.36 15.62 5.29
C GLU A 173 -2.83 15.13 3.93
N ASN A 174 -1.94 15.16 2.93
CA ASN A 174 -2.26 14.72 1.57
C ASN A 174 -2.65 13.24 1.57
N GLY A 175 -3.77 12.93 0.89
CA GLY A 175 -4.31 11.56 0.82
C GLY A 175 -5.12 11.13 2.04
N VAL A 176 -5.00 11.82 3.17
CA VAL A 176 -5.75 11.54 4.42
C VAL A 176 -6.89 12.53 4.64
N GLY A 177 -6.65 13.81 4.34
CA GLY A 177 -7.62 14.88 4.57
C GLY A 177 -7.36 15.64 5.87
N MET A 178 -8.43 16.10 6.52
CA MET A 178 -8.34 16.86 7.78
C MET A 178 -8.28 15.89 8.95
N TYR A 179 -7.21 15.98 9.74
CA TYR A 179 -7.16 15.32 11.05
C TYR A 179 -8.04 16.04 12.05
N ASN A 180 -8.74 15.31 12.84
CA ASN A 180 -9.36 15.86 14.05
C ASN A 180 -9.90 14.77 14.98
N GLN A 181 -9.19 14.46 16.04
CA GLN A 181 -9.62 13.53 17.10
C GLN A 181 -9.97 12.11 16.59
N THR A 182 -9.46 11.75 15.41
CA THR A 182 -9.66 10.43 14.79
C THR A 182 -8.45 9.56 15.05
N ARG A 183 -8.67 8.30 15.41
CA ARG A 183 -7.62 7.29 15.66
C ARG A 183 -7.92 6.00 14.92
N ASN A 184 -6.88 5.38 14.38
CA ASN A 184 -6.93 4.02 13.90
C ASN A 184 -6.67 3.09 15.10
N THR A 185 -7.71 2.42 15.58
CA THR A 185 -7.70 1.66 16.85
C THR A 185 -7.67 0.16 16.58
N LEU A 186 -6.90 -0.59 17.37
CA LEU A 186 -6.76 -2.04 17.25
C LEU A 186 -7.78 -2.77 18.12
N PHE A 187 -8.41 -3.80 17.52
CA PHE A 187 -9.45 -4.62 18.16
C PHE A 187 -9.20 -6.12 17.95
N LEU A 188 -9.68 -6.91 18.91
CA LEU A 188 -9.93 -8.34 18.75
C LEU A 188 -11.42 -8.55 18.47
N TYR A 189 -11.76 -9.45 17.53
CA TYR A 189 -13.11 -9.93 17.26
C TYR A 189 -13.20 -11.44 17.45
N LEU A 190 -14.27 -11.91 18.10
CA LEU A 190 -14.58 -13.31 18.36
C LEU A 190 -15.86 -13.69 17.59
N GLU A 191 -15.70 -14.42 16.48
CA GLU A 191 -16.82 -14.80 15.61
C GLU A 191 -17.89 -15.63 16.34
N ALA A 192 -17.47 -16.54 17.23
CA ALA A 192 -18.39 -17.42 17.95
C ALA A 192 -19.40 -16.69 18.87
N THR A 193 -19.03 -15.52 19.40
CA THR A 193 -19.88 -14.72 20.30
C THR A 193 -20.35 -13.42 19.68
N GLY A 194 -19.73 -12.99 18.57
CA GLY A 194 -19.96 -11.67 17.96
C GLY A 194 -19.34 -10.51 18.76
N GLU A 195 -18.57 -10.82 19.79
CA GLU A 195 -17.96 -9.80 20.65
C GLU A 195 -16.69 -9.24 20.03
N TYR A 196 -16.49 -7.94 20.22
CA TYR A 196 -15.22 -7.29 19.90
C TYR A 196 -14.70 -6.51 21.09
N ARG A 197 -13.39 -6.37 21.18
CA ARG A 197 -12.71 -5.72 22.28
C ARG A 197 -11.52 -4.91 21.80
N ARG A 198 -11.44 -3.67 22.28
CA ARG A 198 -10.30 -2.79 22.04
C ARG A 198 -9.03 -3.32 22.71
N LEU A 199 -7.89 -3.25 21.98
CA LEU A 199 -6.58 -3.69 22.46
C LEU A 199 -5.63 -2.52 22.75
N THR A 200 -5.92 -1.32 22.26
CA THR A 200 -5.09 -0.12 22.46
C THR A 200 -5.81 0.95 23.27
N PRO A 201 -5.10 1.83 23.98
CA PRO A 201 -5.69 3.00 24.64
C PRO A 201 -6.44 3.89 23.65
N ASP A 202 -7.37 4.74 24.16
CA ASP A 202 -8.23 5.56 23.31
C ASP A 202 -7.48 6.57 22.46
N ASP A 203 -6.42 7.16 22.99
CA ASP A 203 -5.61 8.20 22.36
C ASP A 203 -4.45 7.66 21.51
N TYR A 204 -4.37 6.34 21.32
CA TYR A 204 -3.34 5.72 20.48
C TYR A 204 -3.82 5.59 19.04
N ASP A 205 -2.93 5.96 18.12
CA ASP A 205 -3.10 5.74 16.68
C ASP A 205 -2.20 4.59 16.24
N VAL A 206 -2.78 3.56 15.61
CA VAL A 206 -2.10 2.32 15.18
C VAL A 206 -1.69 2.44 13.72
N ASN A 207 -0.44 2.10 13.42
CA ASN A 207 0.12 2.18 12.08
C ASN A 207 0.35 0.79 11.46
N HIS A 208 1.38 0.06 11.88
CA HIS A 208 1.69 -1.27 11.36
C HIS A 208 1.07 -2.37 12.22
N VAL A 209 0.56 -3.41 11.56
CA VAL A 209 0.01 -4.60 12.24
C VAL A 209 0.54 -5.85 11.56
N ASN A 210 1.08 -6.78 12.34
CA ASN A 210 1.50 -8.10 11.88
C ASN A 210 0.94 -9.15 12.83
N VAL A 211 0.23 -10.15 12.29
CA VAL A 211 -0.54 -11.12 13.07
C VAL A 211 0.00 -12.52 12.82
N ARG A 212 0.12 -13.29 13.90
CA ARG A 212 0.35 -14.73 13.85
C ARG A 212 -0.53 -15.44 14.89
N PRO A 213 -0.68 -16.75 14.86
CA PRO A 213 -1.47 -17.48 15.84
C PRO A 213 -1.16 -17.06 17.28
N GLY A 214 -2.19 -16.60 17.99
CA GLY A 214 -2.12 -16.17 19.39
C GLY A 214 -1.40 -14.86 19.69
N GLN A 215 -0.83 -14.15 18.70
CA GLN A 215 -0.05 -12.93 18.94
C GLN A 215 -0.26 -11.87 17.87
N VAL A 216 -0.19 -10.62 18.29
CA VAL A 216 -0.18 -9.44 17.41
C VAL A 216 1.05 -8.59 17.71
N LEU A 217 1.79 -8.28 16.67
CA LEU A 217 2.86 -7.29 16.69
C LEU A 217 2.32 -6.03 16.00
N PHE A 218 2.43 -4.87 16.65
CA PHE A 218 1.92 -3.64 16.08
C PHE A 218 2.75 -2.44 16.50
N THR A 219 2.64 -1.36 15.72
CA THR A 219 3.18 -0.06 16.10
C THR A 219 2.03 0.90 16.39
N ALA A 220 2.26 1.79 17.34
CA ALA A 220 1.30 2.81 17.70
C ALA A 220 1.99 3.96 18.45
N PHE A 221 1.32 5.10 18.47
CA PHE A 221 1.78 6.29 19.21
C PHE A 221 0.61 6.99 19.90
N PRO A 222 0.83 7.57 21.10
CA PRO A 222 -0.15 8.48 21.70
C PRO A 222 -0.23 9.75 20.85
N PHE A 223 -1.42 10.08 20.35
CA PHE A 223 -1.63 11.27 19.56
C PHE A 223 -2.55 12.24 20.34
N ARG A 224 -1.93 13.31 20.85
CA ARG A 224 -2.60 14.42 21.52
C ARG A 224 -2.07 15.72 20.92
N ASP A 225 -2.90 16.62 20.53
CA ASP A 225 -2.56 17.94 19.99
C ASP A 225 -1.65 17.93 18.76
N VAL A 226 -0.50 17.22 18.81
CA VAL A 226 0.47 17.13 17.71
C VAL A 226 0.79 15.67 17.40
N LYS A 227 0.65 15.27 16.13
CA LYS A 227 1.02 13.94 15.66
C LYS A 227 2.53 13.74 15.80
N PRO A 228 2.99 12.77 16.58
CA PRO A 228 4.43 12.52 16.71
C PRO A 228 4.99 11.93 15.41
N VAL A 229 6.29 12.10 15.19
CA VAL A 229 7.04 11.48 14.07
C VAL A 229 7.61 10.11 14.44
N THR A 230 7.58 9.77 15.72
CA THR A 230 8.06 8.49 16.26
C THR A 230 6.91 7.66 16.79
N GLU A 231 7.09 6.36 16.82
CA GLU A 231 6.09 5.41 17.29
C GLU A 231 6.69 4.30 18.14
N GLY A 232 5.89 3.71 19.00
CA GLY A 232 6.25 2.54 19.78
C GLY A 232 5.95 1.24 19.06
N MET A 233 6.69 0.20 19.40
CA MET A 233 6.46 -1.16 18.94
C MET A 233 5.98 -2.02 20.10
N TYR A 234 4.89 -2.73 19.90
CA TYR A 234 4.19 -3.49 20.93
C TYR A 234 3.90 -4.91 20.46
N ARG A 235 3.83 -5.83 21.42
CA ARG A 235 3.37 -7.19 21.19
C ARG A 235 2.26 -7.53 22.18
N TRP A 236 1.07 -7.83 21.66
CA TRP A 236 -0.03 -8.38 22.44
C TRP A 236 -0.05 -9.91 22.34
N ASP A 237 -0.26 -10.60 23.47
CA ASP A 237 -0.33 -12.05 23.57
C ASP A 237 -1.76 -12.44 24.02
N ALA A 238 -2.44 -13.25 23.20
CA ALA A 238 -3.83 -13.60 23.41
C ALA A 238 -4.05 -14.55 24.60
N ASP A 239 -3.08 -15.42 24.91
CA ASP A 239 -3.20 -16.40 25.98
C ASP A 239 -3.01 -15.74 27.37
N ARG A 240 -2.21 -14.69 27.42
CA ARG A 240 -1.92 -13.93 28.65
C ARG A 240 -2.77 -12.69 28.79
N ASP A 241 -3.39 -12.26 27.71
CA ASP A 241 -4.08 -10.97 27.57
C ASP A 241 -3.19 -9.80 28.02
N GLU A 242 -1.94 -9.79 27.55
CA GLU A 242 -0.92 -8.85 27.97
C GLU A 242 -0.28 -8.17 26.77
N THR A 243 -0.11 -6.86 26.85
CA THR A 243 0.68 -6.07 25.88
C THR A 243 2.05 -5.75 26.47
N VAL A 244 3.10 -6.12 25.75
CA VAL A 244 4.48 -5.82 26.09
C VAL A 244 5.00 -4.75 25.14
N THR A 245 5.58 -3.67 25.69
CA THR A 245 6.32 -2.68 24.92
C THR A 245 7.68 -3.25 24.55
N LEU A 246 7.99 -3.30 23.25
CA LEU A 246 9.27 -3.74 22.71
C LEU A 246 10.17 -2.55 22.39
N ILE A 247 9.62 -1.48 21.82
CA ILE A 247 10.29 -0.19 21.57
C ILE A 247 9.38 0.92 22.12
N PRO A 248 9.91 1.84 22.94
CA PRO A 248 9.11 2.97 23.43
C PRO A 248 8.74 3.95 22.30
N PRO A 249 7.65 4.75 22.42
CA PRO A 249 7.09 5.54 21.32
C PRO A 249 7.89 6.82 20.97
N ASP A 250 8.96 7.13 21.67
CA ASP A 250 9.79 8.32 21.47
C ASP A 250 11.14 8.07 20.77
N LYS A 251 11.32 6.86 20.19
CA LYS A 251 12.63 6.44 19.73
C LYS A 251 12.83 6.45 18.22
N TYR A 252 11.95 5.83 17.47
CA TYR A 252 12.08 5.66 16.02
C TYR A 252 10.78 6.01 15.30
N SER A 253 10.90 6.49 14.07
CA SER A 253 9.86 6.30 13.06
C SER A 253 10.03 4.89 12.50
N ILE A 254 8.96 4.11 12.32
CA ILE A 254 9.05 2.70 11.96
C ILE A 254 8.43 2.48 10.57
N ASP A 255 9.21 1.90 9.65
CA ASP A 255 8.75 1.58 8.29
C ASP A 255 8.15 0.17 8.18
N TYR A 256 8.56 -0.76 9.07
CA TYR A 256 8.07 -2.14 9.05
C TYR A 256 8.32 -2.86 10.37
N VAL A 257 7.41 -3.78 10.71
CA VAL A 257 7.59 -4.74 11.80
C VAL A 257 7.18 -6.14 11.35
N GLY A 258 7.95 -7.15 11.76
CA GLY A 258 7.70 -8.55 11.42
C GLY A 258 8.17 -9.51 12.50
N TYR A 259 7.68 -10.75 12.46
CA TYR A 259 8.16 -11.79 13.36
C TYR A 259 9.44 -12.44 12.83
N LEU A 260 10.46 -12.55 13.68
CA LEU A 260 11.71 -13.25 13.43
C LEU A 260 11.87 -14.35 14.49
N GLY A 261 11.31 -15.53 14.24
CA GLY A 261 11.23 -16.59 15.23
C GLY A 261 10.46 -16.14 16.47
N ARG A 262 11.13 -16.12 17.63
CA ARG A 262 10.54 -15.61 18.90
C ARG A 262 10.74 -14.12 19.11
N LYS A 263 11.63 -13.51 18.33
CA LYS A 263 11.93 -12.08 18.36
C LYS A 263 11.08 -11.35 17.32
N ALA A 264 11.31 -10.07 17.21
CA ALA A 264 10.71 -9.23 16.18
C ALA A 264 11.80 -8.55 15.36
N LEU A 265 11.52 -8.33 14.09
CA LEU A 265 12.27 -7.48 13.19
C LEU A 265 11.59 -6.11 13.14
N CYS A 266 12.37 -5.05 13.29
CA CYS A 266 11.93 -3.67 13.13
C CYS A 266 12.82 -2.95 12.13
N LEU A 267 12.24 -2.28 11.17
CA LEU A 267 12.94 -1.36 10.29
C LEU A 267 12.60 0.05 10.77
N GLY A 268 13.58 0.65 11.47
CA GLY A 268 13.39 1.94 12.15
C GLY A 268 14.30 3.02 11.58
N LEU A 269 13.78 4.25 11.46
CA LEU A 269 14.52 5.44 11.11
C LEU A 269 15.07 6.08 12.38
N VAL A 270 16.40 6.09 12.51
CA VAL A 270 17.08 6.67 13.68
C VAL A 270 17.03 8.20 13.66
N MET A 271 16.87 8.79 12.49
CA MET A 271 16.73 10.23 12.24
C MET A 271 17.92 11.09 12.75
N ARG A 272 19.10 10.51 12.80
CA ARG A 272 20.30 11.17 13.34
C ARG A 272 20.99 12.07 12.32
N ASP A 273 21.16 11.54 11.10
CA ASP A 273 22.00 12.18 10.07
C ASP A 273 21.17 12.90 9.00
N TYR A 274 19.98 12.34 8.65
CA TYR A 274 19.14 12.82 7.55
C TYR A 274 17.69 13.07 7.99
N GLY A 275 17.43 13.14 9.31
CA GLY A 275 16.09 13.38 9.88
C GLY A 275 15.05 12.35 9.43
N VAL A 276 13.81 12.79 9.24
CA VAL A 276 12.68 11.92 8.80
C VAL A 276 12.85 11.31 7.42
N TYR A 277 13.85 11.73 6.67
CA TYR A 277 14.16 11.21 5.35
C TYR A 277 15.28 10.16 5.37
N GLU A 278 15.79 9.79 6.54
CA GLU A 278 16.81 8.75 6.69
C GLU A 278 16.27 7.39 6.19
N HIS A 279 17.15 6.60 5.58
CA HIS A 279 16.82 5.22 5.22
C HIS A 279 16.86 4.32 6.45
N PRO A 280 16.10 3.19 6.48
CA PRO A 280 15.91 2.41 7.70
C PRO A 280 17.16 1.66 8.15
N THR A 281 17.24 1.47 9.45
CA THR A 281 18.15 0.56 10.14
C THR A 281 17.36 -0.69 10.51
N PHE A 282 17.97 -1.86 10.35
CA PHE A 282 17.41 -3.13 10.76
C PHE A 282 17.71 -3.38 12.24
N PHE A 283 16.67 -3.65 13.01
CA PHE A 283 16.78 -4.01 14.42
C PHE A 283 16.13 -5.36 14.69
N VAL A 284 16.81 -6.23 15.44
CA VAL A 284 16.18 -7.39 16.06
C VAL A 284 15.82 -7.05 17.49
N VAL A 285 14.54 -7.22 17.83
CA VAL A 285 13.96 -6.69 19.06
C VAL A 285 13.28 -7.79 19.86
N ASP A 286 13.46 -7.78 21.17
CA ASP A 286 12.70 -8.56 22.14
C ASP A 286 12.48 -7.75 23.43
N LYS A 287 11.90 -8.40 24.46
CA LYS A 287 11.66 -7.75 25.76
C LYS A 287 12.95 -7.40 26.54
N GLU A 288 14.09 -7.94 26.13
CA GLU A 288 15.41 -7.73 26.79
C GLU A 288 16.15 -6.57 26.16
N GLY A 289 15.75 -6.15 24.96
CA GLY A 289 16.32 -5.02 24.24
C GLY A 289 16.30 -5.17 22.74
N GLU A 290 17.13 -4.36 22.09
CA GLU A 290 17.28 -4.30 20.64
C GLU A 290 18.74 -4.54 20.24
N GLU A 291 18.93 -5.16 19.10
CA GLU A 291 20.20 -5.39 18.44
C GLU A 291 20.19 -4.63 17.12
N ASP A 292 21.10 -3.65 16.97
CA ASP A 292 21.31 -2.90 15.74
C ASP A 292 22.12 -3.74 14.74
N LEU A 293 21.54 -4.05 13.59
CA LEU A 293 22.15 -4.81 12.51
C LEU A 293 22.66 -3.94 11.35
N GLY A 294 22.60 -2.62 11.53
CA GLY A 294 23.09 -1.66 10.57
C GLY A 294 22.02 -1.08 9.65
N ARG A 295 22.40 0.05 9.06
CA ARG A 295 21.57 0.81 8.13
C ARG A 295 21.61 0.17 6.73
N TYR A 296 20.45 0.06 6.11
CA TYR A 296 20.35 -0.22 4.69
C TYR A 296 20.19 1.10 3.94
N ASP A 297 21.19 1.45 3.11
CA ASP A 297 21.19 2.77 2.44
C ASP A 297 20.30 2.82 1.21
N ARG A 298 19.08 2.29 1.33
CA ARG A 298 17.97 2.35 0.36
C ARG A 298 16.63 2.32 1.11
N ARG A 299 15.56 2.72 0.43
CA ARG A 299 14.19 2.52 0.94
C ARG A 299 13.80 1.05 0.86
N VAL A 300 12.91 0.62 1.75
CA VAL A 300 12.31 -0.74 1.74
C VAL A 300 10.92 -0.75 1.10
N ASN A 301 10.72 0.16 0.17
CA ASN A 301 9.56 0.29 -0.70
C ASN A 301 10.02 0.76 -2.08
N SER A 302 9.23 0.46 -3.13
CA SER A 302 9.43 1.05 -4.44
C SER A 302 8.90 2.49 -4.45
N GLU A 303 9.77 3.44 -4.78
CA GLU A 303 9.46 4.87 -4.94
C GLU A 303 9.42 5.26 -6.43
N VAL A 304 9.42 4.27 -7.33
CA VAL A 304 9.26 4.51 -8.77
C VAL A 304 7.83 4.96 -9.04
N VAL A 305 7.68 6.09 -9.70
CA VAL A 305 6.38 6.69 -9.95
C VAL A 305 5.96 6.60 -11.40
N THR A 306 4.67 6.42 -11.58
CA THR A 306 3.95 6.54 -12.84
C THR A 306 2.56 7.11 -12.57
N ASP A 307 1.92 7.72 -13.57
CA ASP A 307 0.52 8.11 -13.51
C ASP A 307 -0.45 6.92 -13.69
N CYS A 308 0.09 5.73 -13.96
CA CYS A 308 -0.65 4.47 -14.06
C CYS A 308 -0.57 3.67 -12.76
N PHE A 309 -0.93 4.30 -11.64
CA PHE A 309 -0.77 3.75 -10.29
C PHE A 309 -2.03 3.03 -9.78
N SER A 310 -1.85 1.85 -9.21
CA SER A 310 -2.95 1.00 -8.71
C SER A 310 -3.40 1.31 -7.28
N GLY A 311 -2.61 2.04 -6.52
CA GLY A 311 -2.87 2.32 -5.10
C GLY A 311 -1.77 1.83 -4.17
N SER A 312 -2.06 1.77 -2.86
CA SER A 312 -1.13 1.33 -1.82
C SER A 312 -0.67 -0.11 -2.03
N THR A 313 0.58 -0.37 -1.74
CA THR A 313 1.22 -1.67 -1.88
C THR A 313 1.79 -2.12 -0.54
N THR A 314 1.72 -3.40 -0.25
CA THR A 314 2.43 -4.01 0.88
C THR A 314 3.72 -4.60 0.36
N GLY A 315 4.73 -3.77 0.20
CA GLY A 315 6.01 -4.15 -0.40
C GLY A 315 6.90 -5.06 0.44
N GLN A 316 6.39 -5.70 1.53
CA GLN A 316 7.18 -6.54 2.42
C GLN A 316 6.46 -7.84 2.77
N ARG A 317 7.20 -8.97 2.80
CA ARG A 317 6.72 -10.30 3.21
C ARG A 317 7.79 -11.06 4.01
N MET A 318 7.40 -11.59 5.16
CA MET A 318 8.23 -12.54 5.91
C MET A 318 7.90 -13.98 5.49
N VAL A 319 8.91 -14.74 5.10
CA VAL A 319 8.79 -16.19 4.91
C VAL A 319 9.87 -16.87 5.76
N GLY A 320 9.46 -17.57 6.80
CA GLY A 320 10.39 -18.06 7.80
C GLY A 320 11.12 -16.92 8.50
N GLU A 321 12.42 -16.86 8.38
CA GLU A 321 13.28 -15.80 8.94
C GLU A 321 13.86 -14.85 7.88
N THR A 322 13.39 -14.96 6.64
CA THR A 322 13.79 -14.09 5.53
C THR A 322 12.73 -13.03 5.29
N LEU A 323 13.12 -11.75 5.26
CA LEU A 323 12.27 -10.65 4.82
C LEU A 323 12.49 -10.41 3.34
N TYR A 324 11.43 -10.56 2.54
CA TYR A 324 11.38 -10.14 1.15
C TYR A 324 10.74 -8.76 1.04
N PHE A 325 11.30 -7.88 0.22
CA PHE A 325 10.77 -6.54 0.05
C PHE A 325 11.12 -5.95 -1.31
N LEU A 326 10.30 -5.01 -1.76
CA LEU A 326 10.63 -4.16 -2.90
C LEU A 326 11.48 -2.98 -2.43
N ASN A 327 12.43 -2.57 -3.26
CA ASN A 327 13.15 -1.31 -3.07
C ASN A 327 13.24 -0.53 -4.39
N THR A 328 13.71 0.70 -4.31
CA THR A 328 14.14 1.46 -5.47
C THR A 328 15.66 1.40 -5.57
N ASP A 329 16.16 0.92 -6.71
CA ASP A 329 17.58 0.93 -7.03
C ASP A 329 17.82 1.61 -8.39
N GLY A 330 18.60 2.69 -8.38
CA GLY A 330 18.76 3.54 -9.56
C GLY A 330 17.43 4.16 -10.01
N VAL A 331 16.88 3.70 -11.14
CA VAL A 331 15.66 4.23 -11.76
C VAL A 331 14.53 3.22 -11.85
N GLY A 332 14.67 2.07 -11.21
CA GLY A 332 13.68 1.00 -11.26
C GLY A 332 13.44 0.35 -9.91
N SER A 333 12.59 -0.68 -9.91
CA SER A 333 12.24 -1.47 -8.73
C SER A 333 13.02 -2.77 -8.68
N CYS A 334 13.43 -3.16 -7.47
CA CYS A 334 14.12 -4.41 -7.22
C CYS A 334 13.45 -5.19 -6.08
N LEU A 335 13.24 -6.50 -6.28
CA LEU A 335 12.94 -7.43 -5.20
C LEU A 335 14.23 -7.80 -4.49
N CYS A 336 14.24 -7.65 -3.17
CA CYS A 336 15.36 -8.01 -2.31
C CYS A 336 14.93 -9.04 -1.26
N ALA A 337 15.89 -9.83 -0.80
CA ALA A 337 15.78 -10.63 0.41
C ALA A 337 16.75 -10.10 1.46
N TRP A 338 16.30 -10.04 2.71
CA TRP A 338 17.17 -9.81 3.85
C TRP A 338 17.16 -11.02 4.77
N GLU A 339 18.35 -11.42 5.18
CA GLU A 339 18.59 -12.42 6.21
C GLU A 339 19.62 -11.88 7.20
N ARG A 340 19.54 -12.32 8.45
CA ARG A 340 20.37 -11.79 9.52
C ARG A 340 21.88 -11.95 9.27
N GLU A 341 22.29 -13.09 8.69
CA GLU A 341 23.70 -13.44 8.46
C GLU A 341 24.26 -12.81 7.19
N THR A 342 23.46 -12.68 6.15
CA THR A 342 23.92 -12.26 4.81
C THR A 342 23.59 -10.82 4.48
N GLY A 343 22.69 -10.20 5.28
CA GLY A 343 22.16 -8.86 4.99
C GLY A 343 21.25 -8.84 3.79
N VAL A 344 21.12 -7.70 3.13
CA VAL A 344 20.25 -7.53 1.95
C VAL A 344 20.92 -8.06 0.70
N GLN A 345 20.21 -8.92 -0.05
CA GLN A 345 20.60 -9.46 -1.34
C GLN A 345 19.54 -9.12 -2.39
N PRO A 346 19.91 -8.52 -3.54
CA PRO A 346 18.98 -8.33 -4.66
C PRO A 346 18.71 -9.69 -5.32
N LEU A 347 17.44 -9.94 -5.64
CA LEU A 347 16.99 -11.19 -6.27
C LEU A 347 16.56 -10.97 -7.72
N PHE A 348 15.74 -9.97 -7.97
CA PHE A 348 15.13 -9.68 -9.26
C PHE A 348 14.78 -8.19 -9.36
N GLY A 349 14.95 -7.61 -10.53
CA GLY A 349 14.61 -6.21 -10.79
C GLY A 349 15.37 -5.65 -11.97
N GLY A 350 15.22 -4.37 -12.20
CA GLY A 350 15.82 -3.62 -13.30
C GLY A 350 15.14 -2.29 -13.47
N ASP A 351 14.92 -1.91 -14.74
CA ASP A 351 14.24 -0.66 -15.10
C ASP A 351 12.70 -0.77 -15.03
N ASP A 352 12.16 -1.93 -14.65
CA ASP A 352 10.72 -2.18 -14.56
C ASP A 352 10.14 -1.64 -13.26
N TYR A 353 8.82 -1.46 -13.26
CA TYR A 353 8.08 -1.00 -12.10
C TYR A 353 7.35 -2.18 -11.45
N LEU A 354 7.94 -2.73 -10.37
CA LEU A 354 7.29 -3.71 -9.48
C LEU A 354 6.42 -2.94 -8.48
N ILE A 355 5.12 -3.25 -8.46
CA ILE A 355 4.12 -2.49 -7.71
C ILE A 355 3.82 -3.17 -6.38
N ASP A 356 3.52 -4.47 -6.43
CA ASP A 356 3.13 -5.30 -5.28
C ASP A 356 3.59 -6.72 -5.53
N PHE A 357 3.75 -7.51 -4.46
CA PHE A 357 4.07 -8.93 -4.62
C PHE A 357 3.55 -9.79 -3.47
N ASP A 358 3.43 -11.08 -3.71
CA ASP A 358 3.26 -12.09 -2.66
C ASP A 358 4.08 -13.34 -2.95
N THR A 359 4.44 -14.07 -1.89
CA THR A 359 5.16 -15.34 -1.93
C THR A 359 4.86 -16.15 -0.67
N LYS A 360 4.79 -17.47 -0.79
CA LYS A 360 4.66 -18.39 0.36
C LYS A 360 5.93 -19.18 0.63
N ASP A 361 6.78 -19.35 -0.36
CA ASP A 361 7.95 -20.25 -0.32
C ASP A 361 9.30 -19.53 -0.47
N GLY A 362 9.27 -18.21 -0.77
CA GLY A 362 10.47 -17.43 -1.06
C GLY A 362 11.22 -17.84 -2.34
N LYS A 363 10.56 -18.60 -3.24
CA LYS A 363 11.12 -19.09 -4.51
C LYS A 363 10.26 -18.71 -5.70
N THR A 364 8.94 -18.75 -5.51
CA THR A 364 7.94 -18.32 -6.48
C THR A 364 7.34 -17.01 -5.99
N PHE A 365 7.42 -15.98 -6.81
CA PHE A 365 6.90 -14.64 -6.51
C PHE A 365 5.86 -14.26 -7.54
N LEU A 366 4.72 -13.79 -7.08
CA LEU A 366 3.66 -13.20 -7.89
C LEU A 366 3.78 -11.68 -7.78
N PHE A 367 3.78 -10.98 -8.91
CA PHE A 367 3.90 -9.53 -8.96
C PHE A 367 2.70 -8.89 -9.64
N SER A 368 2.25 -7.75 -9.13
CA SER A 368 1.66 -6.72 -9.96
C SER A 368 2.80 -5.84 -10.47
N ALA A 369 2.98 -5.74 -11.78
CA ALA A 369 4.11 -5.03 -12.35
C ALA A 369 3.78 -4.40 -13.71
N ALA A 370 4.45 -3.27 -14.02
CA ALA A 370 4.51 -2.69 -15.34
C ALA A 370 5.91 -2.97 -15.94
N VAL A 371 5.96 -3.83 -16.95
CA VAL A 371 7.19 -4.29 -17.58
C VAL A 371 7.41 -3.55 -18.90
N GLY A 372 8.52 -2.82 -19.02
CA GLY A 372 8.81 -1.96 -20.15
C GLY A 372 7.75 -0.88 -20.32
N LEU A 373 7.23 -0.73 -21.55
CA LEU A 373 6.15 0.24 -21.84
C LEU A 373 4.75 -0.37 -21.78
N LYS A 374 4.56 -1.48 -21.06
CA LYS A 374 3.25 -2.08 -20.83
C LYS A 374 2.58 -1.47 -19.61
N LEU A 375 1.25 -1.54 -19.61
CA LEU A 375 0.43 -1.26 -18.43
C LEU A 375 0.56 -2.39 -17.40
N PRO A 376 0.18 -2.18 -16.13
CA PRO A 376 0.29 -3.19 -15.09
C PRO A 376 -0.49 -4.48 -15.40
N GLU A 377 0.17 -5.61 -15.15
CA GLU A 377 -0.39 -6.96 -15.25
C GLU A 377 0.10 -7.81 -14.07
N VAL A 378 -0.44 -9.01 -13.91
CA VAL A 378 0.05 -9.99 -12.96
C VAL A 378 1.10 -10.86 -13.62
N TYR A 379 2.24 -11.03 -12.94
CA TYR A 379 3.37 -11.83 -13.38
C TYR A 379 3.75 -12.87 -12.32
N ARG A 380 4.33 -13.98 -12.78
CA ARG A 380 5.01 -14.97 -11.95
C ARG A 380 6.50 -14.96 -12.25
N TRP A 381 7.33 -14.86 -11.22
CA TRP A 381 8.77 -15.05 -11.33
C TRP A 381 9.19 -16.28 -10.53
N SER A 382 9.88 -17.21 -11.18
CA SER A 382 10.39 -18.43 -10.56
C SER A 382 11.57 -18.95 -11.38
N GLY A 383 12.63 -19.40 -10.69
CA GLY A 383 13.80 -19.98 -11.37
C GLY A 383 14.54 -19.04 -12.33
N GLY A 384 14.36 -17.72 -12.19
CA GLY A 384 14.96 -16.71 -13.07
C GLY A 384 14.10 -16.33 -14.29
N GLU A 385 12.95 -16.95 -14.47
CA GLU A 385 12.01 -16.66 -15.57
C GLU A 385 10.84 -15.82 -15.09
N LEU A 386 10.47 -14.79 -15.86
CA LEU A 386 9.31 -13.94 -15.63
C LEU A 386 8.21 -14.27 -16.64
N GLU A 387 7.08 -14.75 -16.16
CA GLU A 387 5.91 -15.13 -16.97
C GLU A 387 4.75 -14.16 -16.70
N GLN A 388 4.14 -13.63 -17.75
CA GLN A 388 2.91 -12.82 -17.65
C GLN A 388 1.70 -13.75 -17.52
N LEU A 389 0.91 -13.62 -16.43
CA LEU A 389 -0.26 -14.45 -16.14
C LEU A 389 -1.57 -13.81 -16.63
N THR A 390 -1.66 -12.50 -16.73
CA THR A 390 -2.87 -11.79 -17.12
C THR A 390 -2.64 -10.88 -18.33
N SER A 391 -3.72 -10.52 -19.01
CA SER A 391 -3.70 -9.60 -20.14
C SER A 391 -4.90 -8.66 -20.09
N PHE A 392 -5.12 -8.02 -18.93
CA PHE A 392 -6.23 -7.08 -18.72
C PHE A 392 -6.13 -5.84 -19.61
N ASN A 393 -4.91 -5.43 -19.91
CA ASN A 393 -4.58 -4.24 -20.70
C ASN A 393 -4.06 -4.55 -22.11
N GLY A 394 -4.10 -5.81 -22.53
CA GLY A 394 -3.46 -6.26 -23.78
C GLY A 394 -3.97 -5.56 -25.03
N ASP A 395 -5.28 -5.28 -25.09
CA ASP A 395 -5.96 -4.62 -26.21
C ASP A 395 -5.90 -3.08 -26.16
N VAL A 396 -5.62 -2.51 -25.00
CA VAL A 396 -5.75 -1.05 -24.78
C VAL A 396 -4.72 -0.25 -25.57
N LEU A 397 -3.47 -0.72 -25.56
CA LEU A 397 -2.36 -0.11 -26.29
C LEU A 397 -2.10 -0.77 -27.65
N GLU A 398 -2.94 -1.67 -28.11
CA GLU A 398 -2.77 -2.36 -29.40
C GLU A 398 -2.80 -1.37 -30.57
N GLY A 399 -1.74 -1.43 -31.37
CA GLY A 399 -1.55 -0.56 -32.54
C GLY A 399 -1.23 0.89 -32.20
N VAL A 400 -1.12 1.26 -30.90
CA VAL A 400 -0.67 2.59 -30.48
C VAL A 400 0.84 2.71 -30.64
N THR A 401 1.30 3.77 -31.29
CA THR A 401 2.72 4.06 -31.38
C THR A 401 3.16 4.84 -30.15
N LEU A 402 4.01 4.24 -29.33
CA LEU A 402 4.58 4.83 -28.15
C LEU A 402 5.98 5.39 -28.45
N SER A 403 6.40 6.38 -27.68
CA SER A 403 7.77 6.91 -27.67
C SER A 403 8.57 6.22 -26.58
N ALA A 404 9.64 5.51 -26.94
CA ALA A 404 10.55 4.91 -25.97
C ALA A 404 11.42 5.99 -25.32
N PRO A 405 11.53 6.04 -23.97
CA PRO A 405 12.47 6.92 -23.29
C PRO A 405 13.91 6.51 -23.61
N GLU A 406 14.72 7.46 -24.00
CA GLU A 406 16.16 7.30 -24.19
C GLU A 406 16.88 7.84 -22.94
N ARG A 407 17.75 7.03 -22.32
CA ARG A 407 18.49 7.45 -21.12
C ARG A 407 19.46 8.58 -21.47
N LEU A 408 19.48 9.62 -20.67
CA LEU A 408 20.34 10.79 -20.79
C LEU A 408 20.94 11.09 -19.42
N THR A 409 22.10 10.54 -19.11
CA THR A 409 22.82 10.84 -17.88
C THR A 409 23.69 12.07 -18.11
N PHE A 410 23.68 13.01 -17.16
CA PHE A 410 24.55 14.18 -17.17
C PHE A 410 25.11 14.43 -15.77
N THR A 411 26.28 15.06 -15.72
CA THR A 411 26.92 15.42 -14.45
C THR A 411 26.56 16.87 -14.13
N ASP A 412 26.09 17.10 -12.91
CA ASP A 412 25.75 18.45 -12.44
C ASP A 412 27.01 19.29 -12.11
N SER A 413 26.81 20.54 -11.65
CA SER A 413 27.92 21.45 -11.31
C SER A 413 28.80 20.96 -10.17
N ASP A 414 28.30 20.09 -9.33
CA ASP A 414 28.98 19.55 -8.16
C ASP A 414 29.65 18.20 -8.44
N GLY A 415 29.58 17.73 -9.68
CA GLY A 415 30.18 16.47 -10.11
C GLY A 415 29.33 15.24 -9.83
N VAL A 416 28.02 15.41 -9.58
CA VAL A 416 27.10 14.30 -9.31
C VAL A 416 26.38 13.88 -10.58
N ASP A 417 26.35 12.58 -10.86
CA ASP A 417 25.65 12.03 -12.02
C ASP A 417 24.14 11.95 -11.78
N ILE A 418 23.40 12.62 -12.67
CA ILE A 418 21.94 12.71 -12.68
C ILE A 418 21.40 11.83 -13.79
N ASP A 419 20.52 10.88 -13.42
CA ASP A 419 19.78 10.07 -14.39
C ASP A 419 18.63 10.88 -14.97
N GLY A 420 18.64 11.04 -16.28
CA GLY A 420 17.60 11.70 -17.03
C GLY A 420 17.14 10.85 -18.21
N PHE A 421 16.08 11.30 -18.82
CA PHE A 421 15.47 10.66 -19.97
C PHE A 421 14.95 11.69 -20.95
N VAL A 422 14.93 11.31 -22.22
CA VAL A 422 14.32 12.08 -23.30
C VAL A 422 13.41 11.18 -24.12
N MET A 423 12.19 11.63 -24.35
CA MET A 423 11.25 10.99 -25.28
C MET A 423 11.10 11.86 -26.52
N LYS A 424 11.27 11.27 -27.70
CA LYS A 424 11.08 11.93 -28.98
C LYS A 424 9.61 12.03 -29.36
N PRO A 425 9.18 13.07 -30.07
CA PRO A 425 7.84 13.14 -30.64
C PRO A 425 7.53 11.89 -31.49
N VAL A 426 6.32 11.36 -31.39
CA VAL A 426 5.87 10.29 -32.29
C VAL A 426 5.87 10.80 -33.73
N GLY A 427 6.64 10.13 -34.60
CA GLY A 427 6.88 10.56 -35.95
C GLY A 427 8.02 11.63 -36.09
N TYR A 428 8.96 11.65 -35.14
CA TYR A 428 10.13 12.50 -35.18
C TYR A 428 10.92 12.36 -36.47
N GLU A 429 11.28 13.50 -37.06
CA GLU A 429 12.12 13.61 -38.24
C GLU A 429 13.40 14.40 -37.91
N PRO A 430 14.60 13.86 -38.15
CA PRO A 430 15.84 14.57 -37.92
C PRO A 430 15.89 15.90 -38.67
N GLY A 431 16.43 16.94 -38.03
CA GLY A 431 16.58 18.28 -38.63
C GLY A 431 15.34 19.19 -38.49
N LYS A 432 14.17 18.66 -38.11
CA LYS A 432 13.02 19.47 -37.72
C LYS A 432 13.15 19.97 -36.29
N ARG A 433 12.57 21.15 -36.02
CA ARG A 433 12.46 21.70 -34.67
C ARG A 433 11.10 21.32 -34.07
N TYR A 434 11.10 20.92 -32.80
CA TYR A 434 9.93 20.56 -32.03
C TYR A 434 9.93 21.32 -30.70
N PRO A 435 8.77 21.63 -30.14
CA PRO A 435 8.70 22.15 -28.78
C PRO A 435 9.11 21.06 -27.77
N GLY A 436 9.58 21.49 -26.58
CA GLY A 436 9.95 20.57 -25.48
C GLY A 436 9.16 20.87 -24.22
N ILE A 437 8.91 19.82 -23.44
CA ILE A 437 8.34 19.86 -22.10
C ILE A 437 9.38 19.29 -21.15
N LEU A 438 9.68 20.00 -20.07
CA LEU A 438 10.40 19.47 -18.92
C LEU A 438 9.39 19.05 -17.88
N HIS A 439 9.37 17.75 -17.55
CA HIS A 439 8.54 17.20 -16.50
C HIS A 439 9.36 16.97 -15.23
N ILE A 440 8.89 17.51 -14.11
CA ILE A 440 9.59 17.48 -12.82
C ILE A 440 8.71 16.75 -11.81
N HIS A 441 9.22 15.65 -11.23
CA HIS A 441 8.47 14.95 -10.18
C HIS A 441 8.52 15.70 -8.86
N GLY A 442 7.50 15.44 -8.03
CA GLY A 442 7.45 15.88 -6.65
C GLY A 442 8.02 14.84 -5.70
N GLY A 443 7.65 14.97 -4.44
CA GLY A 443 7.98 13.97 -3.43
C GLY A 443 8.62 14.52 -2.16
N PRO A 444 9.90 14.80 -2.09
CA PRO A 444 11.00 14.78 -3.09
C PRO A 444 11.54 13.40 -3.44
N LYS A 445 11.39 12.41 -2.56
CA LYS A 445 12.03 11.09 -2.64
C LYS A 445 11.38 10.11 -3.64
N MET A 446 10.80 10.61 -4.72
CA MET A 446 10.29 9.78 -5.82
C MET A 446 11.37 9.56 -6.88
N VAL A 447 11.10 8.64 -7.82
CA VAL A 447 12.00 8.31 -8.92
C VAL A 447 11.19 8.11 -10.19
N PHE A 448 11.57 8.79 -11.27
CA PHE A 448 11.12 8.45 -12.61
C PHE A 448 11.97 7.34 -13.20
N GLY A 449 11.31 6.31 -13.72
CA GLY A 449 11.91 5.25 -14.53
C GLY A 449 11.57 5.39 -16.00
N PRO A 450 12.10 4.47 -16.85
CA PRO A 450 11.79 4.45 -18.28
C PRO A 450 10.46 3.74 -18.61
N GLY A 451 9.65 3.37 -17.60
CA GLY A 451 8.37 2.70 -17.76
C GLY A 451 7.31 3.55 -18.45
N PHE A 452 6.13 2.97 -18.64
CA PHE A 452 5.00 3.66 -19.24
C PHE A 452 4.47 4.76 -18.32
N HIS A 453 4.28 5.96 -18.89
CA HIS A 453 3.66 7.11 -18.24
C HIS A 453 2.70 7.77 -19.24
N HIS A 454 1.39 7.72 -18.94
CA HIS A 454 0.35 8.14 -19.89
C HIS A 454 0.52 9.59 -20.35
N GLU A 455 0.70 10.51 -19.41
CA GLU A 455 0.81 11.93 -19.71
C GLU A 455 2.04 12.25 -20.58
N MET A 456 3.20 11.65 -20.25
CA MET A 456 4.42 11.81 -21.06
C MET A 456 4.25 11.22 -22.47
N GLN A 457 3.62 10.06 -22.60
CA GLN A 457 3.31 9.44 -23.88
C GLN A 457 2.33 10.29 -24.70
N LEU A 458 1.34 10.91 -24.05
CA LEU A 458 0.40 11.81 -24.68
C LEU A 458 1.10 13.07 -25.23
N TRP A 459 2.04 13.65 -24.49
CA TRP A 459 2.82 14.80 -24.96
C TRP A 459 3.70 14.42 -26.16
N ALA A 460 4.39 13.27 -26.10
CA ALA A 460 5.17 12.77 -27.23
C ALA A 460 4.28 12.48 -28.44
N ALA A 461 3.09 11.91 -28.26
CA ALA A 461 2.09 11.69 -29.32
C ALA A 461 1.56 13.00 -29.90
N SER A 462 1.56 14.09 -29.12
CA SER A 462 1.16 15.44 -29.52
C SER A 462 2.26 16.23 -30.19
N GLY A 463 3.47 15.68 -30.35
CA GLY A 463 4.58 16.30 -31.11
C GLY A 463 5.59 17.03 -30.25
N TYR A 464 5.65 16.79 -28.97
CA TYR A 464 6.64 17.39 -28.06
C TYR A 464 7.80 16.43 -27.79
N PHE A 465 9.01 16.98 -27.64
CA PHE A 465 10.04 16.32 -26.84
C PHE A 465 9.64 16.38 -25.37
N VAL A 466 9.83 15.29 -24.64
CA VAL A 466 9.61 15.24 -23.19
C VAL A 466 10.93 14.92 -22.51
N TYR A 467 11.33 15.78 -21.58
CA TYR A 467 12.54 15.63 -20.78
C TYR A 467 12.14 15.44 -19.33
N TYR A 468 12.77 14.51 -18.63
CA TYR A 468 12.61 14.32 -17.21
C TYR A 468 13.87 13.70 -16.60
N CYS A 469 14.10 13.93 -15.31
CA CYS A 469 15.27 13.42 -14.60
C CYS A 469 14.98 13.22 -13.12
N ASN A 470 15.90 12.55 -12.45
CA ASN A 470 15.91 12.34 -11.01
C ASN A 470 17.00 13.23 -10.38
N PRO A 471 16.67 14.47 -9.98
CA PRO A 471 17.63 15.38 -9.36
C PRO A 471 18.06 14.89 -7.98
N ARG A 472 19.09 15.51 -7.40
CA ARG A 472 19.40 15.32 -5.96
C ARG A 472 18.14 15.56 -5.13
N GLY A 473 17.93 14.72 -4.11
CA GLY A 473 16.68 14.63 -3.36
C GLY A 473 15.82 13.43 -3.76
N SER A 474 16.06 12.83 -4.94
CA SER A 474 15.37 11.61 -5.38
C SER A 474 15.91 10.36 -4.65
N CYS A 475 15.12 9.29 -4.60
CA CYS A 475 15.55 7.96 -4.12
C CYS A 475 16.45 7.24 -5.15
N GLY A 476 16.87 6.02 -4.83
CA GLY A 476 17.57 5.09 -5.71
C GLY A 476 19.09 5.15 -5.62
N LYS A 477 19.68 6.18 -5.02
CA LYS A 477 21.15 6.37 -4.93
C LYS A 477 21.68 6.57 -3.51
N GLY A 478 20.91 6.20 -2.48
CA GLY A 478 21.29 6.31 -1.08
C GLY A 478 20.96 7.64 -0.41
N ASN A 479 21.21 7.71 0.90
CA ASN A 479 20.86 8.87 1.74
C ASN A 479 21.57 10.15 1.30
N ALA A 480 22.85 10.09 0.97
CA ALA A 480 23.61 11.28 0.59
C ALA A 480 23.08 11.94 -0.69
N PHE A 481 22.60 11.15 -1.68
CA PHE A 481 21.96 11.69 -2.87
C PHE A 481 20.56 12.22 -2.58
N ALA A 482 19.84 11.56 -1.68
CA ALA A 482 18.47 11.89 -1.30
C ALA A 482 18.38 13.02 -0.26
N ASP A 483 19.51 13.52 0.25
CA ASP A 483 19.57 14.62 1.21
C ASP A 483 19.31 15.98 0.53
N LEU A 484 18.32 16.71 1.04
CA LEU A 484 17.96 18.05 0.61
C LEU A 484 18.44 19.16 1.57
N GLN A 485 19.03 18.77 2.69
CA GLN A 485 19.42 19.71 3.76
C GLN A 485 20.94 19.98 3.78
N GLY A 486 21.71 19.33 2.91
CA GLY A 486 23.16 19.43 2.81
C GLY A 486 23.71 20.78 2.41
#